data_a6e2de42112a918d9573ae204704fe71
#
_entry.id   a6e2de42112a918d9573ae204704fe71
#
_cell.length_a   1.000
_cell.length_b   1.000
_cell.length_c   1.000
_cell.angle_alpha   90.00
_cell.angle_beta   90.00
_cell.angle_gamma   90.00
#
_symmetry.space_group_name_H-M   'P 1'
#
loop_
_entity.id
_entity.type
_entity.pdbx_description
1 polymer ?
#
loop_
_entity_poly.entity_id
_entity_poly.type
_entity_poly.pdbx_seq_one_letter_code
_entity_poly.pdbx_strand_id
1 'polypeptide(L)'
;LIYLLFIFIFSYVGLPAEFAMGRRAATGTLGAYENAWATRGKSAGKIGGLLGWLPLAGSLCIAIGYAVIVTYILKALVDSLLGTLMTGDAAVWFASFSTQPYSVIPYHVIVVAGTLLTLFLGAHSIEKSNKVMIPLFFIIFLVLAVRVALLPGSAEGYKFMFNPDFSVFSNPDIGFGRVLKSAAGQMFFSLSIGLGVMMTYG
;
A
#
# COMPACT_ATOMS: atom_id res chain seq x y z
N LEU A 1 14.35 -12.01 -3.08
CA LEU A 1 15.54 -11.66 -2.32
C LEU A 1 15.93 -10.19 -2.43
N ILE A 2 16.12 -9.61 -3.63
CA ILE A 2 16.50 -8.19 -3.82
C ILE A 2 15.48 -7.26 -3.19
N TYR A 3 14.20 -7.53 -3.34
CA TYR A 3 13.12 -6.79 -2.67
C TYR A 3 13.26 -6.79 -1.15
N LEU A 4 13.53 -7.94 -0.54
CA LEU A 4 13.74 -8.05 0.92
C LEU A 4 14.98 -7.27 1.37
N LEU A 5 16.05 -7.31 0.59
CA LEU A 5 17.25 -6.52 0.86
C LEU A 5 16.93 -5.02 0.85
N PHE A 6 16.17 -4.55 -0.15
CA PHE A 6 15.76 -3.15 -0.22
C PHE A 6 14.85 -2.76 0.93
N ILE A 7 13.86 -3.58 1.28
CA ILE A 7 13.01 -3.31 2.45
C ILE A 7 13.87 -3.15 3.70
N PHE A 8 14.80 -4.07 3.94
CA PHE A 8 15.65 -4.03 5.12
C PHE A 8 16.49 -2.73 5.18
N ILE A 9 17.15 -2.37 4.08
CA ILE A 9 17.97 -1.15 4.02
C ILE A 9 17.10 0.11 4.19
N PHE A 10 16.03 0.23 3.42
CA PHE A 10 15.23 1.45 3.39
C PHE A 10 14.30 1.60 4.60
N SER A 11 13.88 0.53 5.24
CA SER A 11 13.18 0.62 6.52
C SER A 11 14.08 1.16 7.63
N TYR A 12 15.39 0.87 7.56
CA TYR A 12 16.35 1.34 8.56
C TYR A 12 16.85 2.77 8.31
N VAL A 13 16.90 3.21 7.08
CA VAL A 13 17.42 4.54 6.70
C VAL A 13 16.32 5.49 6.26
N GLY A 14 15.46 5.05 5.35
CA GLY A 14 14.45 5.90 4.71
C GLY A 14 13.30 6.29 5.63
N LEU A 15 12.71 5.31 6.31
CA LEU A 15 11.60 5.59 7.24
C LEU A 15 12.01 6.53 8.38
N PRO A 16 13.11 6.28 9.13
CA PRO A 16 13.55 7.20 10.18
C PRO A 16 13.86 8.61 9.66
N ALA A 17 14.40 8.72 8.44
CA ALA A 17 14.66 10.03 7.83
C ALA A 17 13.37 10.83 7.58
N GLU A 18 12.33 10.20 7.02
CA GLU A 18 11.04 10.86 6.83
C GLU A 18 10.36 11.24 8.16
N PHE A 19 10.36 10.35 9.14
CA PHE A 19 9.85 10.65 10.48
C PHE A 19 10.62 11.80 11.14
N ALA A 20 11.94 11.84 10.99
CA ALA A 20 12.77 12.92 11.54
C ALA A 20 12.45 14.27 10.88
N MET A 21 12.21 14.27 9.55
CA MET A 21 11.80 15.48 8.83
C MET A 21 10.44 15.98 9.31
N GLY A 22 9.45 15.09 9.45
CA GLY A 22 8.12 15.44 9.95
C GLY A 22 8.18 15.99 11.37
N ARG A 23 8.87 15.31 12.27
CA ARG A 23 9.06 15.72 13.67
C ARG A 23 9.76 17.07 13.78
N ARG A 24 10.79 17.32 12.98
CA ARG A 24 11.50 18.61 12.98
C ARG A 24 10.62 19.74 12.49
N ALA A 25 9.80 19.51 11.48
CA ALA A 25 8.95 20.52 10.88
C ALA A 25 7.69 20.79 11.71
N ALA A 26 7.20 19.80 12.48
CA ALA A 26 5.94 19.83 13.23
C ALA A 26 4.74 20.27 12.36
N THR A 27 4.78 19.92 11.07
CA THR A 27 3.76 20.25 10.07
C THR A 27 3.59 19.07 9.11
N GLY A 28 2.51 19.08 8.34
CA GLY A 28 2.33 18.07 7.28
C GLY A 28 3.38 18.18 6.17
N THR A 29 3.24 17.33 5.17
CA THR A 29 4.20 17.13 4.07
C THR A 29 4.69 18.43 3.45
N LEU A 30 3.79 19.38 3.13
CA LEU A 30 4.16 20.65 2.50
C LEU A 30 5.13 21.47 3.35
N GLY A 31 4.79 21.64 4.63
CA GLY A 31 5.63 22.38 5.55
C GLY A 31 6.94 21.67 5.88
N ALA A 32 6.98 20.34 5.87
CA ALA A 32 8.21 19.58 6.03
C ALA A 32 9.20 19.84 4.88
N TYR A 33 8.70 19.85 3.64
CA TYR A 33 9.50 20.21 2.47
C TYR A 33 9.94 21.67 2.51
N GLU A 34 9.05 22.61 2.84
CA GLU A 34 9.38 24.02 2.99
C GLU A 34 10.48 24.23 4.02
N ASN A 35 10.35 23.65 5.22
CA ASN A 35 11.34 23.72 6.28
C ASN A 35 12.70 23.14 5.87
N ALA A 36 12.71 21.99 5.22
CA ALA A 36 13.93 21.34 4.77
C ALA A 36 14.70 22.21 3.75
N TRP A 37 13.99 22.85 2.83
CA TRP A 37 14.59 23.72 1.81
C TRP A 37 14.91 25.12 2.34
N ALA A 38 14.17 25.63 3.31
CA ALA A 38 14.42 26.94 3.93
C ALA A 38 15.79 27.03 4.60
N THR A 39 16.42 25.89 4.93
CA THR A 39 17.83 25.87 5.39
C THR A 39 18.82 26.46 4.39
N ARG A 40 18.45 26.51 3.10
CA ARG A 40 19.22 27.10 2.00
C ARG A 40 18.81 28.54 1.68
N GLY A 41 17.86 29.11 2.40
CA GLY A 41 17.35 30.47 2.23
C GLY A 41 15.83 30.53 2.02
N LYS A 42 15.25 31.71 2.25
CA LYS A 42 13.78 31.94 2.19
C LYS A 42 13.18 31.61 0.81
N SER A 43 13.89 31.94 -0.27
CA SER A 43 13.41 31.65 -1.64
C SER A 43 13.43 30.15 -1.92
N ALA A 44 14.43 29.43 -1.42
CA ALA A 44 14.49 27.97 -1.53
C ALA A 44 13.33 27.32 -0.75
N GLY A 45 12.95 27.82 0.43
CA GLY A 45 11.81 27.32 1.19
C GLY A 45 10.51 27.33 0.38
N LYS A 46 10.22 28.43 -0.35
CA LYS A 46 9.04 28.51 -1.22
C LYS A 46 9.05 27.43 -2.33
N ILE A 47 10.22 27.18 -2.92
CA ILE A 47 10.38 26.11 -3.91
C ILE A 47 10.16 24.74 -3.25
N GLY A 48 10.70 24.53 -2.05
CA GLY A 48 10.46 23.32 -1.27
C GLY A 48 8.99 23.08 -1.01
N GLY A 49 8.23 24.09 -0.57
CA GLY A 49 6.77 23.99 -0.38
C GLY A 49 6.04 23.62 -1.67
N LEU A 50 6.44 24.20 -2.81
CA LEU A 50 5.87 23.83 -4.11
C LEU A 50 6.18 22.35 -4.46
N LEU A 51 7.41 21.90 -4.25
CA LEU A 51 7.80 20.52 -4.51
C LEU A 51 7.08 19.53 -3.58
N GLY A 52 6.68 19.94 -2.38
CA GLY A 52 5.89 19.13 -1.46
C GLY A 52 4.50 18.73 -1.99
N TRP A 53 3.99 19.42 -3.02
CA TRP A 53 2.74 19.02 -3.69
C TRP A 53 2.88 17.72 -4.49
N LEU A 54 4.08 17.37 -4.97
CA LEU A 54 4.29 16.14 -5.74
C LEU A 54 3.98 14.89 -4.92
N PRO A 55 4.60 14.68 -3.72
CA PRO A 55 4.27 13.52 -2.90
C PRO A 55 2.83 13.55 -2.39
N LEU A 56 2.28 14.73 -2.11
CA LEU A 56 0.89 14.85 -1.68
C LEU A 56 -0.10 14.46 -2.78
N ALA A 57 0.11 14.91 -4.01
CA ALA A 57 -0.70 14.50 -5.16
C ALA A 57 -0.54 13.01 -5.46
N GLY A 58 0.69 12.46 -5.35
CA GLY A 58 0.94 11.04 -5.48
C GLY A 58 0.16 10.20 -4.45
N SER A 59 0.17 10.62 -3.19
CA SER A 59 -0.61 9.99 -2.12
C SER A 59 -2.11 10.01 -2.40
N LEU A 60 -2.63 11.14 -2.90
CA LEU A 60 -4.04 11.27 -3.26
C LEU A 60 -4.41 10.32 -4.41
N CYS A 61 -3.60 10.26 -5.46
CA CYS A 61 -3.84 9.32 -6.57
C CYS A 61 -3.85 7.87 -6.11
N ILE A 62 -2.93 7.50 -5.22
CA ILE A 62 -2.89 6.17 -4.62
C ILE A 62 -4.14 5.91 -3.79
N ALA A 63 -4.56 6.87 -2.95
CA ALA A 63 -5.76 6.73 -2.12
C ALA A 63 -7.03 6.50 -2.96
N ILE A 64 -7.17 7.22 -4.08
CA ILE A 64 -8.27 7.02 -5.02
C ILE A 64 -8.24 5.60 -5.60
N GLY A 65 -7.08 5.14 -6.07
CA GLY A 65 -6.92 3.79 -6.60
C GLY A 65 -7.24 2.71 -5.56
N TYR A 66 -6.76 2.88 -4.32
CA TYR A 66 -7.07 1.96 -3.23
C TYR A 66 -8.55 1.93 -2.86
N ALA A 67 -9.23 3.07 -2.86
CA ALA A 67 -10.67 3.13 -2.58
C ALA A 67 -11.45 2.24 -3.56
N VAL A 68 -11.06 2.21 -4.84
CA VAL A 68 -11.67 1.31 -5.84
C VAL A 68 -11.36 -0.15 -5.54
N ILE A 69 -10.11 -0.49 -5.23
CA ILE A 69 -9.70 -1.87 -4.91
C ILE A 69 -10.46 -2.38 -3.67
N VAL A 70 -10.53 -1.57 -2.61
CA VAL A 70 -11.27 -1.91 -1.38
C VAL A 70 -12.76 -2.12 -1.67
N THR A 71 -13.31 -1.37 -2.62
CA THR A 71 -14.69 -1.55 -3.07
C THR A 71 -14.92 -2.94 -3.69
N TYR A 72 -13.99 -3.41 -4.54
CA TYR A 72 -14.06 -4.78 -5.09
C TYR A 72 -13.94 -5.84 -4.00
N ILE A 73 -13.08 -5.62 -3.02
CA ILE A 73 -12.92 -6.54 -1.87
C ILE A 73 -14.21 -6.59 -1.03
N LEU A 74 -14.83 -5.44 -0.77
CA LEU A 74 -16.10 -5.38 -0.05
C LEU A 74 -17.21 -6.13 -0.80
N LYS A 75 -17.31 -5.94 -2.12
CA LYS A 75 -18.26 -6.70 -2.95
C LYS A 75 -17.98 -8.20 -2.88
N ALA A 76 -16.72 -8.61 -3.03
CA ALA A 76 -16.33 -10.01 -2.91
C ALA A 76 -16.68 -10.61 -1.54
N LEU A 77 -16.49 -9.84 -0.46
CA LEU A 77 -16.87 -10.25 0.89
C LEU A 77 -18.39 -10.49 0.99
N VAL A 78 -19.20 -9.53 0.52
CA VAL A 78 -20.66 -9.65 0.55
C VAL A 78 -21.12 -10.86 -0.26
N ASP A 79 -20.60 -11.04 -1.47
CA ASP A 79 -20.98 -12.16 -2.34
C ASP A 79 -20.49 -13.52 -1.79
N SER A 80 -19.36 -13.54 -1.07
CA SER A 80 -18.90 -14.73 -0.36
C SER A 80 -19.84 -15.11 0.79
N LEU A 81 -20.29 -14.12 1.56
CA LEU A 81 -21.24 -14.34 2.68
C LEU A 81 -22.62 -14.78 2.20
N LEU A 82 -23.03 -14.30 1.02
CA LEU A 82 -24.29 -14.72 0.37
C LEU A 82 -24.16 -16.06 -0.36
N GLY A 83 -22.94 -16.61 -0.48
CA GLY A 83 -22.67 -17.87 -1.17
C GLY A 83 -22.61 -17.75 -2.70
N THR A 84 -22.86 -16.59 -3.27
CA THR A 84 -22.89 -16.39 -4.74
C THR A 84 -21.52 -16.52 -5.37
N LEU A 85 -20.44 -16.15 -4.67
CA LEU A 85 -19.08 -16.31 -5.15
C LEU A 85 -18.60 -17.77 -5.13
N MET A 86 -19.21 -18.61 -4.29
CA MET A 86 -18.84 -20.02 -4.11
C MET A 86 -19.40 -20.94 -5.21
N THR A 87 -20.39 -20.47 -5.97
CA THR A 87 -21.11 -21.29 -6.97
C THR A 87 -20.64 -21.07 -8.40
N GLY A 88 -19.70 -20.14 -8.64
CA GLY A 88 -19.25 -19.76 -9.96
C GLY A 88 -17.73 -19.64 -10.10
N ASP A 89 -17.28 -19.38 -11.32
CA ASP A 89 -15.90 -19.04 -11.61
C ASP A 89 -15.62 -17.59 -11.16
N ALA A 90 -14.62 -17.41 -10.29
CA ALA A 90 -14.24 -16.11 -9.76
C ALA A 90 -13.81 -15.10 -10.84
N ALA A 91 -13.21 -15.59 -11.96
CA ALA A 91 -12.82 -14.72 -13.07
C ALA A 91 -14.05 -14.21 -13.83
N VAL A 92 -15.04 -15.05 -14.05
CA VAL A 92 -16.33 -14.68 -14.67
C VAL A 92 -17.10 -13.71 -13.77
N TRP A 93 -17.12 -13.97 -12.47
CA TRP A 93 -17.74 -13.09 -11.48
C TRP A 93 -17.09 -11.69 -11.52
N PHE A 94 -15.76 -11.61 -11.48
CA PHE A 94 -15.05 -10.32 -11.52
C PHE A 94 -15.30 -9.58 -12.83
N ALA A 95 -15.22 -10.27 -13.96
CA ALA A 95 -15.48 -9.67 -15.27
C ALA A 95 -16.90 -9.12 -15.37
N SER A 96 -17.91 -9.88 -14.94
CA SER A 96 -19.31 -9.45 -14.96
C SER A 96 -19.56 -8.22 -14.10
N PHE A 97 -18.97 -8.18 -12.90
CA PHE A 97 -19.11 -7.06 -11.99
C PHE A 97 -18.36 -5.81 -12.46
N SER A 98 -17.10 -5.96 -12.91
CA SER A 98 -16.26 -4.83 -13.29
C SER A 98 -16.68 -4.15 -14.60
N THR A 99 -17.38 -4.86 -15.48
CA THR A 99 -17.86 -4.33 -16.77
C THR A 99 -19.27 -3.74 -16.70
N GLN A 100 -20.03 -4.06 -15.65
CA GLN A 100 -21.39 -3.49 -15.52
C GLN A 100 -21.33 -2.04 -15.05
N PRO A 101 -21.94 -1.09 -15.79
CA PRO A 101 -21.99 0.29 -15.37
C PRO A 101 -22.72 0.43 -14.04
N TYR A 102 -22.18 1.27 -13.15
CA TYR A 102 -22.75 1.62 -11.85
C TYR A 102 -22.77 0.50 -10.78
N SER A 103 -22.41 -0.74 -11.09
CA SER A 103 -22.41 -1.87 -10.14
C SER A 103 -21.52 -1.63 -8.91
N VAL A 104 -20.43 -0.88 -9.09
CA VAL A 104 -19.43 -0.56 -8.06
C VAL A 104 -19.91 0.55 -7.11
N ILE A 105 -20.77 1.46 -7.58
CA ILE A 105 -21.12 2.69 -6.84
C ILE A 105 -21.64 2.45 -5.44
N PRO A 106 -22.61 1.53 -5.17
CA PRO A 106 -23.14 1.34 -3.81
C PRO A 106 -22.03 0.96 -2.81
N TYR A 107 -21.16 0.05 -3.21
CA TYR A 107 -20.05 -0.40 -2.37
C TYR A 107 -19.00 0.69 -2.22
N HIS A 108 -18.76 1.47 -3.28
CA HIS A 108 -17.81 2.60 -3.25
C HIS A 108 -18.28 3.69 -2.27
N VAL A 109 -19.55 4.02 -2.28
CA VAL A 109 -20.14 4.98 -1.33
C VAL A 109 -19.94 4.51 0.11
N ILE A 110 -20.15 3.22 0.39
CA ILE A 110 -19.94 2.66 1.74
C ILE A 110 -18.46 2.78 2.15
N VAL A 111 -17.54 2.43 1.25
CA VAL A 111 -16.09 2.53 1.52
C VAL A 111 -15.67 3.97 1.79
N VAL A 112 -16.07 4.90 0.91
CA VAL A 112 -15.74 6.32 1.04
C VAL A 112 -16.37 6.91 2.30
N ALA A 113 -17.65 6.63 2.57
CA ALA A 113 -18.33 7.12 3.76
C ALA A 113 -17.66 6.60 5.05
N GLY A 114 -17.33 5.31 5.11
CA GLY A 114 -16.59 4.73 6.24
C GLY A 114 -15.21 5.36 6.44
N THR A 115 -14.48 5.59 5.36
CA THR A 115 -13.17 6.25 5.40
C THR A 115 -13.29 7.69 5.90
N LEU A 116 -14.23 8.46 5.34
CA LEU A 116 -14.46 9.84 5.74
C LEU A 116 -14.90 9.95 7.21
N LEU A 117 -15.77 9.04 7.66
CA LEU A 117 -16.21 8.99 9.05
C LEU A 117 -15.00 8.76 9.99
N THR A 118 -14.13 7.81 9.64
CA THR A 118 -12.92 7.53 10.44
C THR A 118 -11.98 8.74 10.47
N LEU A 119 -11.79 9.41 9.34
CA LEU A 119 -10.95 10.61 9.23
C LEU A 119 -11.55 11.80 9.97
N PHE A 120 -12.87 11.99 9.91
CA PHE A 120 -13.58 13.07 10.58
C PHE A 120 -13.44 13.00 12.10
N LEU A 121 -13.37 11.79 12.66
CA LEU A 121 -13.16 11.55 14.08
C LEU A 121 -11.68 11.73 14.51
N GLY A 122 -10.79 12.02 13.56
CA GLY A 122 -9.39 12.40 13.81
C GLY A 122 -8.45 11.25 14.13
N ALA A 123 -7.21 11.58 14.48
CA ALA A 123 -6.12 10.62 14.69
C ALA A 123 -6.44 9.56 15.77
N HIS A 124 -7.17 9.92 16.81
CA HIS A 124 -7.56 8.98 17.86
C HIS A 124 -8.47 7.86 17.34
N SER A 125 -9.37 8.16 16.41
CA SER A 125 -10.23 7.14 15.78
C SER A 125 -9.41 6.19 14.90
N ILE A 126 -8.46 6.73 14.15
CA ILE A 126 -7.53 5.94 13.33
C ILE A 126 -6.72 4.99 14.23
N GLU A 127 -6.19 5.49 15.33
CA GLU A 127 -5.44 4.67 16.30
C GLU A 127 -6.30 3.55 16.89
N LYS A 128 -7.53 3.87 17.31
CA LYS A 128 -8.47 2.89 17.87
C LYS A 128 -8.85 1.81 16.86
N SER A 129 -9.10 2.19 15.62
CA SER A 129 -9.39 1.26 14.52
C SER A 129 -8.19 0.34 14.27
N ASN A 130 -6.98 0.88 14.20
CA ASN A 130 -5.77 0.11 13.98
C ASN A 130 -5.46 -0.87 15.11
N LYS A 131 -5.75 -0.53 16.35
CA LYS A 131 -5.59 -1.44 17.50
C LYS A 131 -6.41 -2.74 17.37
N VAL A 132 -7.54 -2.68 16.66
CA VAL A 132 -8.39 -3.86 16.40
C VAL A 132 -8.00 -4.52 15.06
N MET A 133 -7.83 -3.71 14.01
CA MET A 133 -7.61 -4.22 12.67
C MET A 133 -6.27 -4.93 12.51
N ILE A 134 -5.19 -4.42 13.13
CA ILE A 134 -3.85 -5.01 12.98
C ILE A 134 -3.77 -6.42 13.59
N PRO A 135 -4.18 -6.66 14.85
CA PRO A 135 -4.20 -8.02 15.39
C PRO A 135 -5.11 -8.96 14.60
N LEU A 136 -6.30 -8.49 14.20
CA LEU A 136 -7.23 -9.29 13.39
C LEU A 136 -6.59 -9.70 12.05
N PHE A 137 -5.90 -8.78 11.40
CA PHE A 137 -5.17 -9.04 10.18
C PHE A 137 -4.11 -10.15 10.37
N PHE A 138 -3.30 -10.08 11.43
CA PHE A 138 -2.31 -11.11 11.73
C PHE A 138 -2.95 -12.47 11.99
N ILE A 139 -4.06 -12.52 12.73
CA ILE A 139 -4.78 -13.77 12.99
C ILE A 139 -5.29 -14.38 11.68
N ILE A 140 -5.93 -13.58 10.84
CA ILE A 140 -6.43 -14.03 9.53
C ILE A 140 -5.31 -14.56 8.67
N PHE A 141 -4.19 -13.84 8.58
CA PHE A 141 -3.02 -14.27 7.80
C PHE A 141 -2.41 -15.57 8.34
N LEU A 142 -2.32 -15.73 9.65
CA LEU A 142 -1.83 -16.95 10.27
C LEU A 142 -2.73 -18.15 9.92
N VAL A 143 -4.04 -17.98 10.06
CA VAL A 143 -5.01 -19.02 9.69
C VAL A 143 -4.92 -19.37 8.21
N LEU A 144 -4.82 -18.37 7.33
CA LEU A 144 -4.63 -18.60 5.89
C LEU A 144 -3.31 -19.28 5.58
N ALA A 145 -2.20 -18.89 6.22
CA ALA A 145 -0.90 -19.51 6.03
C ALA A 145 -0.93 -21.00 6.40
N VAL A 146 -1.52 -21.32 7.54
CA VAL A 146 -1.71 -22.72 7.97
C VAL A 146 -2.61 -23.48 6.98
N ARG A 147 -3.73 -22.89 6.58
CA ARG A 147 -4.65 -23.50 5.63
C ARG A 147 -4.00 -23.79 4.28
N VAL A 148 -3.25 -22.82 3.74
CA VAL A 148 -2.50 -22.97 2.46
C VAL A 148 -1.43 -24.04 2.59
N ALA A 149 -0.69 -24.09 3.71
CA ALA A 149 0.33 -25.10 3.94
C ALA A 149 -0.21 -26.54 3.92
N LEU A 150 -1.48 -26.70 4.33
CA LEU A 150 -2.16 -28.02 4.38
C LEU A 150 -2.82 -28.41 3.04
N LEU A 151 -2.83 -27.53 2.04
CA LEU A 151 -3.43 -27.85 0.74
C LEU A 151 -2.53 -28.79 -0.09
N PRO A 152 -3.09 -29.75 -0.82
CA PRO A 152 -2.35 -30.55 -1.77
C PRO A 152 -1.65 -29.65 -2.84
N GLY A 153 -0.37 -29.91 -3.10
CA GLY A 153 0.39 -29.12 -4.07
C GLY A 153 1.04 -27.84 -3.51
N SER A 154 0.79 -27.46 -2.26
CA SER A 154 1.39 -26.27 -1.63
C SER A 154 2.93 -26.28 -1.63
N ALA A 155 3.53 -27.46 -1.60
CA ALA A 155 5.00 -27.61 -1.61
C ALA A 155 5.66 -26.98 -2.84
N GLU A 156 5.02 -27.04 -4.02
CA GLU A 156 5.54 -26.39 -5.23
C GLU A 156 5.51 -24.87 -5.12
N GLY A 157 4.45 -24.31 -4.56
CA GLY A 157 4.35 -22.88 -4.29
C GLY A 157 5.41 -22.39 -3.29
N TYR A 158 5.65 -23.14 -2.21
CA TYR A 158 6.71 -22.85 -1.27
C TYR A 158 8.10 -22.97 -1.89
N LYS A 159 8.33 -24.00 -2.71
CA LYS A 159 9.56 -24.15 -3.45
C LYS A 159 9.83 -22.97 -4.37
N PHE A 160 8.81 -22.51 -5.11
CA PHE A 160 8.92 -21.32 -5.95
C PHE A 160 9.24 -20.06 -5.13
N MET A 161 8.61 -19.87 -4.00
CA MET A 161 8.79 -18.68 -3.16
C MET A 161 10.15 -18.63 -2.46
N PHE A 162 10.64 -19.76 -1.97
CA PHE A 162 11.85 -19.82 -1.14
C PHE A 162 13.10 -20.30 -1.88
N ASN A 163 12.96 -20.93 -3.06
CA ASN A 163 14.10 -21.34 -3.88
C ASN A 163 14.46 -20.19 -4.84
N PRO A 164 15.58 -19.48 -4.62
CA PRO A 164 15.95 -18.36 -5.47
C PRO A 164 16.39 -18.86 -6.85
N ASP A 165 15.71 -18.40 -7.87
CA ASP A 165 16.11 -18.62 -9.26
C ASP A 165 16.89 -17.40 -9.77
N PHE A 166 18.19 -17.58 -9.94
CA PHE A 166 19.11 -16.58 -10.46
C PHE A 166 19.20 -16.55 -12.00
N SER A 167 18.59 -17.52 -12.68
CA SER A 167 18.58 -17.57 -14.15
C SER A 167 17.88 -16.36 -14.78
N VAL A 168 16.96 -15.75 -14.02
CA VAL A 168 16.24 -14.53 -14.39
C VAL A 168 17.18 -13.37 -14.74
N PHE A 169 18.37 -13.30 -14.13
CA PHE A 169 19.34 -12.23 -14.40
C PHE A 169 20.04 -12.38 -15.76
N SER A 170 20.11 -13.60 -16.26
CA SER A 170 20.70 -13.92 -17.56
C SER A 170 19.69 -13.92 -18.70
N ASN A 171 18.40 -13.74 -18.39
CA ASN A 171 17.34 -13.71 -19.38
C ASN A 171 17.39 -12.38 -20.17
N PRO A 172 17.53 -12.41 -21.51
CA PRO A 172 17.62 -11.20 -22.34
C PRO A 172 16.40 -10.29 -22.22
N ASP A 173 15.22 -10.85 -22.00
CA ASP A 173 13.95 -10.12 -21.96
C ASP A 173 13.72 -9.45 -20.58
N ILE A 174 14.29 -9.99 -19.53
CA ILE A 174 14.10 -9.49 -18.16
C ILE A 174 15.32 -8.70 -17.70
N GLY A 175 16.46 -9.35 -17.63
CA GLY A 175 17.73 -8.76 -17.25
C GLY A 175 17.77 -8.22 -15.81
N PHE A 176 18.98 -8.03 -15.28
CA PHE A 176 19.19 -7.54 -13.92
C PHE A 176 18.56 -6.16 -13.65
N GLY A 177 18.63 -5.24 -14.63
CA GLY A 177 18.11 -3.88 -14.48
C GLY A 177 16.60 -3.81 -14.27
N ARG A 178 15.85 -4.67 -14.99
CA ARG A 178 14.38 -4.73 -14.82
C ARG A 178 13.99 -5.32 -13.46
N VAL A 179 14.69 -6.37 -13.01
CA VAL A 179 14.47 -6.95 -11.69
C VAL A 179 14.75 -5.93 -10.58
N LEU A 180 15.87 -5.18 -10.70
CA LEU A 180 16.25 -4.15 -9.75
C LEU A 180 15.20 -3.03 -9.69
N LYS A 181 14.76 -2.54 -10.85
CA LYS A 181 13.72 -1.51 -10.97
C LYS A 181 12.39 -1.95 -10.35
N SER A 182 11.96 -3.18 -10.64
CA SER A 182 10.71 -3.72 -10.08
C SER A 182 10.80 -3.92 -8.57
N ALA A 183 11.91 -4.43 -8.08
CA ALA A 183 12.13 -4.61 -6.64
C ALA A 183 12.19 -3.29 -5.89
N ALA A 184 12.86 -2.27 -6.45
CA ALA A 184 12.91 -0.92 -5.89
C ALA A 184 11.51 -0.28 -5.89
N GLY A 185 10.79 -0.34 -7.01
CA GLY A 185 9.43 0.20 -7.11
C GLY A 185 8.48 -0.45 -6.09
N GLN A 186 8.54 -1.76 -5.95
CA GLN A 186 7.74 -2.48 -4.96
C GLN A 186 8.12 -2.10 -3.52
N MET A 187 9.41 -1.87 -3.24
CA MET A 187 9.86 -1.44 -1.92
C MET A 187 9.34 -0.04 -1.57
N PHE A 188 9.48 0.94 -2.48
CA PHE A 188 8.93 2.29 -2.26
C PHE A 188 7.43 2.26 -2.02
N PHE A 189 6.71 1.45 -2.77
CA PHE A 189 5.28 1.25 -2.60
C PHE A 189 4.94 0.63 -1.24
N SER A 190 5.63 -0.46 -0.85
CA SER A 190 5.34 -1.18 0.41
C SER A 190 5.69 -0.38 1.66
N LEU A 191 6.77 0.39 1.62
CA LEU A 191 7.19 1.24 2.74
C LEU A 191 6.54 2.63 2.72
N SER A 192 5.82 2.98 1.64
CA SER A 192 5.23 4.31 1.43
C SER A 192 6.24 5.46 1.54
N ILE A 193 7.52 5.19 1.26
CA ILE A 193 8.60 6.19 1.26
C ILE A 193 8.47 7.08 0.03
N GLY A 194 8.72 8.38 0.18
CA GLY A 194 8.64 9.36 -0.89
C GLY A 194 7.24 9.94 -1.11
N LEU A 195 6.22 9.42 -0.44
CA LEU A 195 4.83 9.89 -0.55
C LEU A 195 4.47 10.96 0.49
N GLY A 196 5.38 11.28 1.40
CA GLY A 196 5.15 12.24 2.48
C GLY A 196 4.25 11.76 3.61
N VAL A 197 3.72 10.54 3.53
CA VAL A 197 2.83 9.95 4.54
C VAL A 197 3.56 9.84 5.87
N MET A 198 4.78 9.32 5.86
CA MET A 198 5.58 9.12 7.09
C MET A 198 6.01 10.44 7.73
N MET A 199 6.15 11.50 6.94
CA MET A 199 6.39 12.85 7.47
C MET A 199 5.19 13.38 8.26
N THR A 200 3.97 13.04 7.86
CA THR A 200 2.74 13.47 8.55
C THR A 200 2.58 12.75 9.91
N TYR A 201 3.12 11.54 10.03
CA TYR A 201 3.10 10.77 11.29
C TYR A 201 4.29 11.07 12.21
N GLY A 202 5.34 11.72 11.74
CA GLY A 202 6.51 12.14 12.51
C GLY A 202 6.28 13.33 13.37
#